data_1c94548a08c00c7145df69023009ad41
#
_entry.id   1c94548a08c00c7145df69023009ad41
#
_cell.length_a   1.000
_cell.length_b   1.000
_cell.length_c   1.000
_cell.angle_alpha   90.00
_cell.angle_beta   90.00
_cell.angle_gamma   90.00
#
_symmetry.space_group_name_H-M   'P 1'
#
loop_
_entity.id
_entity.type
_entity.pdbx_description
1 polymer ?
#
loop_
_entity_poly.entity_id
_entity_poly.type
_entity_poly.pdbx_seq_one_letter_code
_entity_poly.pdbx_strand_id
1 'polypeptide(L)'
;GTSYNVSQIAAYYFKHIVGIDASAQYPTVYQNYEKPDWTGMLKNDQILYVGISQSGTSVSTCEVMEYAKKNGYLTLAITGNLQSKITENTDISVHLLVGDELTPPETKGYTVSVLSVYLWAIGVAKAKNIYTEEQYQETLKEAADLVNHFQTVLDESEAWYDRNNASIV
;
A
#
# COMPACT_ATOMS: atom_id res chain seq x y z
N GLY A 1 -12.54 0.95 1.76
CA GLY A 1 -12.37 -0.07 0.72
C GLY A 1 -11.02 -0.76 0.80
N THR A 2 -10.67 -1.52 -0.23
CA THR A 2 -9.46 -2.35 -0.32
C THR A 2 -8.16 -1.57 -0.05
N SER A 3 -8.04 -0.33 -0.55
CA SER A 3 -6.86 0.52 -0.30
C SER A 3 -6.62 0.82 1.18
N TYR A 4 -7.68 0.89 2.01
CA TYR A 4 -7.50 1.04 3.46
C TYR A 4 -6.90 -0.22 4.09
N ASN A 5 -7.33 -1.40 3.65
CA ASN A 5 -6.73 -2.65 4.13
C ASN A 5 -5.26 -2.75 3.72
N VAL A 6 -4.92 -2.34 2.50
CA VAL A 6 -3.51 -2.24 2.05
C VAL A 6 -2.72 -1.27 2.94
N SER A 7 -3.28 -0.11 3.29
CA SER A 7 -2.58 0.86 4.14
C SER A 7 -2.33 0.34 5.56
N GLN A 8 -3.25 -0.46 6.12
CA GLN A 8 -3.03 -1.14 7.41
C GLN A 8 -1.89 -2.16 7.32
N ILE A 9 -1.85 -2.96 6.25
CA ILE A 9 -0.77 -3.92 6.00
C ILE A 9 0.56 -3.18 5.80
N ALA A 10 0.57 -2.08 5.04
CA ALA A 10 1.76 -1.25 4.86
C ALA A 10 2.28 -0.71 6.19
N ALA A 11 1.40 -0.16 7.04
CA ALA A 11 1.78 0.32 8.36
C ALA A 11 2.40 -0.79 9.22
N TYR A 12 1.85 -2.00 9.12
CA TYR A 12 2.40 -3.18 9.79
C TYR A 12 3.81 -3.52 9.28
N TYR A 13 4.02 -3.57 7.97
CA TYR A 13 5.34 -3.84 7.39
C TYR A 13 6.38 -2.78 7.80
N PHE A 14 6.02 -1.50 7.74
CA PHE A 14 6.94 -0.44 8.13
C PHE A 14 7.30 -0.48 9.61
N LYS A 15 6.38 -0.84 10.50
CA LYS A 15 6.66 -1.04 11.92
C LYS A 15 7.58 -2.24 12.18
N HIS A 16 7.27 -3.39 11.59
CA HIS A 16 7.94 -4.64 11.94
C HIS A 16 9.21 -4.91 11.13
N ILE A 17 9.27 -4.51 9.86
CA ILE A 17 10.44 -4.72 9.00
C ILE A 17 11.42 -3.55 9.11
N VAL A 18 10.89 -2.32 9.13
CA VAL A 18 11.72 -1.10 9.02
C VAL A 18 11.93 -0.40 10.36
N GLY A 19 11.10 -0.67 11.37
CA GLY A 19 11.16 -0.01 12.67
C GLY A 19 10.74 1.48 12.62
N ILE A 20 9.90 1.84 11.65
CA ILE A 20 9.34 3.20 11.52
C ILE A 20 7.94 3.22 12.11
N ASP A 21 7.62 4.24 12.91
CA ASP A 21 6.25 4.45 13.35
C ASP A 21 5.37 4.82 12.16
N ALA A 22 4.35 4.00 11.92
CA ALA A 22 3.43 4.14 10.80
C ALA A 22 2.01 3.81 11.24
N SER A 23 1.03 4.55 10.75
CA SER A 23 -0.38 4.32 11.02
C SER A 23 -1.19 4.46 9.74
N ALA A 24 -2.33 3.80 9.69
CA ALA A 24 -3.27 3.87 8.57
C ALA A 24 -4.60 4.45 9.05
N GLN A 25 -5.10 5.43 8.33
CA GLN A 25 -6.35 6.12 8.66
C GLN A 25 -7.26 6.24 7.44
N TYR A 26 -8.55 6.27 7.68
CA TYR A 26 -9.49 6.76 6.67
C TYR A 26 -9.28 8.25 6.46
N PRO A 27 -9.24 8.75 5.22
CA PRO A 27 -9.03 10.17 4.95
C PRO A 27 -9.99 11.09 5.70
N THR A 28 -11.27 10.72 5.77
CA THR A 28 -12.30 11.49 6.49
C THR A 28 -12.12 11.48 8.00
N VAL A 29 -11.63 10.39 8.58
CA VAL A 29 -11.30 10.31 10.01
C VAL A 29 -10.08 11.17 10.29
N TYR A 30 -9.06 11.07 9.44
CA TYR A 30 -7.85 11.87 9.58
C TYR A 30 -8.15 13.36 9.54
N GLN A 31 -8.90 13.84 8.54
CA GLN A 31 -9.23 15.26 8.38
C GLN A 31 -9.93 15.87 9.60
N ASN A 32 -10.74 15.09 10.31
CA ASN A 32 -11.60 15.61 11.38
C ASN A 32 -11.06 15.34 12.79
N TYR A 33 -10.26 14.31 12.98
CA TYR A 33 -9.95 13.82 14.34
C TYR A 33 -8.47 13.51 14.58
N GLU A 34 -7.64 13.44 13.54
CA GLU A 34 -6.27 12.97 13.68
C GLU A 34 -5.23 14.08 13.44
N LYS A 35 -4.05 13.87 13.97
CA LYS A 35 -2.85 14.66 13.70
C LYS A 35 -1.70 13.73 13.39
N PRO A 36 -0.75 14.14 12.54
CA PRO A 36 0.38 13.30 12.15
C PRO A 36 1.37 13.07 13.30
N ASP A 37 1.46 14.04 14.20
CA ASP A 37 2.34 13.98 15.38
C ASP A 37 1.66 14.68 16.55
N TRP A 38 1.14 13.89 17.48
CA TRP A 38 0.49 14.40 18.71
C TRP A 38 1.46 15.01 19.71
N THR A 39 2.74 14.67 19.62
CA THR A 39 3.78 15.20 20.51
C THR A 39 4.28 16.57 20.07
N GLY A 40 4.15 16.89 18.80
CA GLY A 40 4.72 18.08 18.18
C GLY A 40 6.25 18.09 18.11
N MET A 41 6.88 16.91 18.25
CA MET A 41 8.35 16.78 18.23
C MET A 41 8.92 16.67 16.84
N LEU A 42 8.11 16.18 15.86
CA LEU A 42 8.54 16.00 14.48
C LEU A 42 8.33 17.27 13.66
N LYS A 43 9.28 17.55 12.78
CA LYS A 43 9.08 18.57 11.74
C LYS A 43 8.27 17.98 10.59
N ASN A 44 7.62 18.85 9.81
CA ASN A 44 6.77 18.41 8.72
C ASN A 44 7.53 17.58 7.66
N ASP A 45 8.80 17.90 7.41
CA ASP A 45 9.70 17.18 6.50
C ASP A 45 10.18 15.81 7.04
N GLN A 46 9.86 15.47 8.27
CA GLN A 46 10.11 14.16 8.88
C GLN A 46 8.88 13.25 8.85
N ILE A 47 7.76 13.73 8.32
CA ILE A 47 6.50 13.00 8.25
C ILE A 47 6.14 12.77 6.78
N LEU A 48 5.96 11.51 6.41
CA LEU A 48 5.55 11.09 5.07
C LEU A 48 4.08 10.72 5.05
N TYR A 49 3.31 11.42 4.22
CA TYR A 49 1.95 11.03 3.87
C TYR A 49 1.97 10.11 2.66
N VAL A 50 1.28 8.99 2.78
CA VAL A 50 1.16 8.00 1.70
C VAL A 50 -0.30 7.86 1.30
N GLY A 51 -0.64 8.32 0.10
CA GLY A 51 -1.96 8.15 -0.49
C GLY A 51 -2.00 6.88 -1.35
N ILE A 52 -2.82 5.89 -0.96
CA ILE A 52 -3.03 4.67 -1.76
C ILE A 52 -4.40 4.74 -2.42
N SER A 53 -4.41 4.83 -3.74
CA SER A 53 -5.64 4.88 -4.53
C SER A 53 -5.40 4.31 -5.92
N GLN A 54 -5.99 3.15 -6.24
CA GLN A 54 -5.80 2.48 -7.53
C GLN A 54 -6.22 3.39 -8.69
N SER A 55 -7.40 4.00 -8.64
CA SER A 55 -7.85 4.96 -9.66
C SER A 55 -7.12 6.31 -9.60
N GLY A 56 -6.58 6.67 -8.44
CA GLY A 56 -5.99 7.98 -8.17
C GLY A 56 -6.99 9.14 -8.14
N THR A 57 -8.30 8.86 -8.10
CA THR A 57 -9.38 9.87 -8.16
C THR A 57 -10.23 9.94 -6.90
N SER A 58 -9.91 9.15 -5.88
CA SER A 58 -10.64 9.16 -4.60
C SER A 58 -10.58 10.56 -3.96
N VAL A 59 -11.71 11.24 -3.91
CA VAL A 59 -11.81 12.66 -3.53
C VAL A 59 -11.17 12.93 -2.18
N SER A 60 -11.61 12.22 -1.14
CA SER A 60 -11.11 12.42 0.22
C SER A 60 -9.61 12.10 0.37
N THR A 61 -9.09 11.11 -0.38
CA THR A 61 -7.65 10.83 -0.41
C THR A 61 -6.88 11.98 -1.08
N CYS A 62 -7.37 12.48 -2.22
CA CYS A 62 -6.75 13.61 -2.91
C CYS A 62 -6.73 14.87 -2.03
N GLU A 63 -7.80 15.16 -1.29
CA GLU A 63 -7.88 16.29 -0.38
C GLU A 63 -6.85 16.22 0.75
N VAL A 64 -6.65 15.01 1.34
CA VAL A 64 -5.61 14.80 2.37
C VAL A 64 -4.21 14.99 1.78
N MET A 65 -3.94 14.50 0.57
CA MET A 65 -2.65 14.69 -0.09
C MET A 65 -2.39 16.15 -0.42
N GLU A 66 -3.40 16.87 -0.90
CA GLU A 66 -3.31 18.32 -1.13
C GLU A 66 -3.02 19.09 0.17
N TYR A 67 -3.72 18.75 1.24
CA TYR A 67 -3.46 19.32 2.57
C TYR A 67 -2.03 19.06 3.01
N ALA A 68 -1.56 17.83 2.92
CA ALA A 68 -0.20 17.46 3.31
C ALA A 68 0.85 18.26 2.52
N LYS A 69 0.70 18.33 1.20
CA LYS A 69 1.59 19.09 0.33
C LYS A 69 1.62 20.58 0.68
N LYS A 70 0.45 21.20 0.87
CA LYS A 70 0.34 22.62 1.25
C LYS A 70 0.96 22.95 2.60
N ASN A 71 1.02 22.00 3.51
CA ASN A 71 1.60 22.17 4.83
C ASN A 71 3.07 21.74 4.92
N GLY A 72 3.70 21.41 3.80
CA GLY A 72 5.13 21.09 3.76
C GLY A 72 5.49 19.71 4.27
N TYR A 73 4.54 18.79 4.31
CA TYR A 73 4.81 17.36 4.57
C TYR A 73 5.36 16.68 3.30
N LEU A 74 6.14 15.63 3.50
CA LEU A 74 6.52 14.76 2.40
C LEU A 74 5.32 13.95 1.92
N THR A 75 5.18 13.79 0.60
CA THR A 75 3.99 13.15 0.03
C THR A 75 4.36 12.09 -1.01
N LEU A 76 3.74 10.91 -0.92
CA LEU A 76 3.90 9.80 -1.85
C LEU A 76 2.53 9.24 -2.25
N ALA A 77 2.28 9.09 -3.54
CA ALA A 77 1.11 8.39 -4.07
C ALA A 77 1.47 6.99 -4.56
N ILE A 78 0.61 6.02 -4.27
CA ILE A 78 0.64 4.68 -4.87
C ILE A 78 -0.66 4.54 -5.66
N THR A 79 -0.55 4.48 -6.99
CA THR A 79 -1.73 4.54 -7.88
C THR A 79 -1.52 3.72 -9.15
N GLY A 80 -2.61 3.19 -9.72
CA GLY A 80 -2.62 2.54 -11.03
C GLY A 80 -2.61 3.53 -12.22
N ASN A 81 -2.81 4.83 -11.96
CA ASN A 81 -2.85 5.85 -13.01
C ASN A 81 -1.98 7.06 -12.62
N LEU A 82 -0.81 7.17 -13.25
CA LEU A 82 0.12 8.28 -13.02
C LEU A 82 -0.35 9.64 -13.57
N GLN A 83 -1.40 9.69 -14.37
CA GLN A 83 -2.04 10.93 -14.84
C GLN A 83 -3.28 11.28 -14.03
N SER A 84 -3.47 10.69 -12.87
CA SER A 84 -4.63 10.92 -12.02
C SER A 84 -4.44 12.07 -11.04
N LYS A 85 -5.57 12.55 -10.48
CA LYS A 85 -5.60 13.71 -9.58
C LYS A 85 -4.68 13.59 -8.36
N ILE A 86 -4.50 12.39 -7.82
CA ILE A 86 -3.66 12.20 -6.63
C ILE A 86 -2.20 12.58 -6.88
N THR A 87 -1.71 12.39 -8.12
CA THR A 87 -0.30 12.65 -8.47
C THR A 87 0.01 14.15 -8.60
N GLU A 88 -0.99 14.99 -8.78
CA GLU A 88 -0.82 16.45 -8.86
C GLU A 88 -0.31 17.05 -7.53
N ASN A 89 -0.62 16.39 -6.41
CA ASN A 89 -0.33 16.86 -5.07
C ASN A 89 0.66 15.94 -4.32
N THR A 90 1.57 15.28 -5.03
CA THR A 90 2.58 14.41 -4.42
C THR A 90 3.97 14.72 -4.92
N ASP A 91 4.98 14.50 -4.05
CA ASP A 91 6.38 14.64 -4.40
C ASP A 91 6.88 13.44 -5.20
N ILE A 92 6.35 12.25 -4.85
CA ILE A 92 6.71 10.97 -5.48
C ILE A 92 5.43 10.22 -5.82
N SER A 93 5.40 9.62 -7.00
CA SER A 93 4.30 8.74 -7.42
C SER A 93 4.84 7.37 -7.82
N VAL A 94 4.29 6.33 -7.22
CA VAL A 94 4.61 4.93 -7.51
C VAL A 94 3.48 4.34 -8.36
N HIS A 95 3.84 3.78 -9.50
CA HIS A 95 2.90 3.16 -10.40
C HIS A 95 2.61 1.71 -9.99
N LEU A 96 1.36 1.41 -9.68
CA LEU A 96 0.87 0.05 -9.56
C LEU A 96 0.66 -0.53 -10.96
N LEU A 97 1.47 -1.49 -11.35
CA LEU A 97 1.41 -2.12 -12.67
C LEU A 97 0.28 -3.16 -12.75
N VAL A 98 -0.94 -2.75 -12.43
CA VAL A 98 -2.11 -3.64 -12.40
C VAL A 98 -2.81 -3.75 -13.75
N GLY A 99 -2.62 -2.79 -14.66
CA GLY A 99 -3.43 -2.65 -15.86
C GLY A 99 -4.92 -2.43 -15.54
N ASP A 100 -5.78 -2.65 -16.53
CA ASP A 100 -7.22 -2.51 -16.33
C ASP A 100 -7.79 -3.69 -15.53
N GLU A 101 -8.63 -3.39 -14.56
CA GLU A 101 -9.40 -4.36 -13.79
C GLU A 101 -10.88 -4.20 -14.16
N LEU A 102 -11.41 -5.21 -14.86
CA LEU A 102 -12.74 -5.14 -15.49
C LEU A 102 -13.88 -5.50 -14.53
N THR A 103 -13.56 -6.05 -13.37
CA THR A 103 -14.56 -6.47 -12.36
C THR A 103 -14.64 -5.46 -11.22
N PRO A 104 -15.86 -5.04 -10.80
CA PRO A 104 -16.02 -4.11 -9.70
C PRO A 104 -15.37 -4.54 -8.38
N PRO A 105 -15.40 -5.81 -7.96
CA PRO A 105 -14.60 -6.26 -6.83
C PRO A 105 -13.13 -6.31 -7.21
N GLU A 106 -12.35 -5.37 -6.68
CA GLU A 106 -10.89 -5.36 -6.86
C GLU A 106 -10.27 -6.61 -6.24
N THR A 107 -9.61 -7.42 -7.06
CA THR A 107 -8.86 -8.62 -6.64
C THR A 107 -7.39 -8.47 -7.01
N LYS A 108 -7.11 -8.29 -8.28
CA LYS A 108 -5.76 -8.08 -8.82
C LYS A 108 -5.13 -6.80 -8.25
N GLY A 109 -5.88 -5.70 -8.24
CA GLY A 109 -5.43 -4.42 -7.69
C GLY A 109 -5.06 -4.50 -6.22
N TYR A 110 -5.84 -5.24 -5.43
CA TYR A 110 -5.54 -5.48 -4.02
C TYR A 110 -4.23 -6.26 -3.84
N THR A 111 -4.09 -7.40 -4.50
CA THR A 111 -2.92 -8.28 -4.38
C THR A 111 -1.63 -7.57 -4.82
N VAL A 112 -1.67 -6.87 -5.96
CA VAL A 112 -0.51 -6.11 -6.45
C VAL A 112 -0.17 -4.94 -5.52
N SER A 113 -1.17 -4.29 -4.93
CA SER A 113 -0.93 -3.23 -3.95
C SER A 113 -0.25 -3.75 -2.68
N VAL A 114 -0.68 -4.90 -2.15
CA VAL A 114 -0.03 -5.55 -0.99
C VAL A 114 1.42 -5.92 -1.32
N LEU A 115 1.67 -6.54 -2.48
CA LEU A 115 3.02 -6.86 -2.92
C LEU A 115 3.88 -5.59 -3.06
N SER A 116 3.33 -4.53 -3.65
CA SER A 116 4.07 -3.28 -3.86
C SER A 116 4.50 -2.63 -2.54
N VAL A 117 3.63 -2.58 -1.53
CA VAL A 117 3.99 -2.01 -0.22
C VAL A 117 4.95 -2.91 0.55
N TYR A 118 4.90 -4.23 0.35
CA TYR A 118 5.89 -5.17 0.90
C TYR A 118 7.28 -4.94 0.28
N LEU A 119 7.37 -4.91 -1.06
CA LEU A 119 8.61 -4.65 -1.78
C LEU A 119 9.20 -3.28 -1.41
N TRP A 120 8.35 -2.27 -1.22
CA TRP A 120 8.79 -0.98 -0.74
C TRP A 120 9.38 -1.05 0.68
N ALA A 121 8.73 -1.75 1.61
CA ALA A 121 9.24 -1.89 2.98
C ALA A 121 10.61 -2.60 3.02
N ILE A 122 10.79 -3.70 2.28
CA ILE A 122 12.10 -4.38 2.22
C ILE A 122 13.17 -3.53 1.53
N GLY A 123 12.80 -2.77 0.50
CA GLY A 123 13.71 -1.81 -0.15
C GLY A 123 14.19 -0.72 0.82
N VAL A 124 13.29 -0.18 1.65
CA VAL A 124 13.64 0.78 2.70
C VAL A 124 14.50 0.13 3.79
N ALA A 125 14.19 -1.11 4.21
CA ALA A 125 15.00 -1.86 5.16
C ALA A 125 16.44 -2.05 4.64
N LYS A 126 16.59 -2.33 3.35
CA LYS A 126 17.90 -2.39 2.69
C LYS A 126 18.59 -1.04 2.69
N ALA A 127 17.91 0.03 2.30
CA ALA A 127 18.47 1.38 2.24
C ALA A 127 18.91 1.90 3.62
N LYS A 128 18.24 1.45 4.69
CA LYS A 128 18.58 1.77 6.10
C LYS A 128 19.61 0.82 6.71
N ASN A 129 20.17 -0.13 5.96
CA ASN A 129 21.10 -1.17 6.43
C ASN A 129 20.51 -2.07 7.54
N ILE A 130 19.18 -2.23 7.58
CA ILE A 130 18.49 -3.21 8.44
C ILE A 130 18.64 -4.60 7.83
N TYR A 131 18.48 -4.71 6.51
CA TYR A 131 18.76 -5.90 5.74
C TYR A 131 20.17 -5.81 5.11
N THR A 132 20.92 -6.90 5.17
CA THR A 132 22.14 -7.08 4.36
C THR A 132 21.73 -7.24 2.88
N GLU A 133 22.70 -7.15 1.97
CA GLU A 133 22.44 -7.43 0.55
C GLU A 133 21.90 -8.85 0.35
N GLU A 134 22.48 -9.82 1.03
CA GLU A 134 22.10 -11.22 0.94
C GLU A 134 20.65 -11.44 1.41
N GLN A 135 20.28 -10.93 2.59
CA GLN A 135 18.92 -10.99 3.10
C GLN A 135 17.90 -10.32 2.16
N TYR A 136 18.26 -9.17 1.59
CA TYR A 136 17.41 -8.48 0.64
C TYR A 136 17.18 -9.31 -0.63
N GLN A 137 18.23 -9.89 -1.21
CA GLN A 137 18.11 -10.72 -2.41
C GLN A 137 17.34 -12.02 -2.16
N GLU A 138 17.53 -12.64 -1.01
CA GLU A 138 16.77 -13.83 -0.59
C GLU A 138 15.27 -13.50 -0.48
N THR A 139 14.92 -12.41 0.20
CA THR A 139 13.53 -11.97 0.35
C THR A 139 12.89 -11.61 -1.00
N LEU A 140 13.63 -10.98 -1.92
CA LEU A 140 13.15 -10.72 -3.28
C LEU A 140 12.89 -12.02 -4.05
N LYS A 141 13.75 -13.00 -3.90
CA LYS A 141 13.60 -14.32 -4.54
C LYS A 141 12.37 -15.05 -4.00
N GLU A 142 12.16 -15.05 -2.69
CA GLU A 142 10.95 -15.61 -2.08
C GLU A 142 9.67 -14.93 -2.61
N ALA A 143 9.67 -13.60 -2.69
CA ALA A 143 8.54 -12.85 -3.26
C ALA A 143 8.29 -13.20 -4.74
N ALA A 144 9.35 -13.38 -5.53
CA ALA A 144 9.24 -13.78 -6.92
C ALA A 144 8.71 -15.22 -7.07
N ASP A 145 9.09 -16.11 -6.17
CA ASP A 145 8.68 -17.53 -6.20
C ASP A 145 7.19 -17.72 -5.89
N LEU A 146 6.54 -16.76 -5.21
CA LEU A 146 5.09 -16.80 -4.99
C LEU A 146 4.29 -16.96 -6.29
N VAL A 147 4.78 -16.41 -7.39
CA VAL A 147 4.12 -16.53 -8.69
C VAL A 147 3.94 -17.99 -9.11
N ASN A 148 4.89 -18.84 -8.77
CA ASN A 148 4.87 -20.27 -9.11
C ASN A 148 3.78 -21.04 -8.33
N HIS A 149 3.31 -20.50 -7.23
CA HIS A 149 2.27 -21.11 -6.38
C HIS A 149 0.86 -20.65 -6.68
N PHE A 150 0.70 -19.57 -7.47
CA PHE A 150 -0.63 -19.00 -7.73
C PHE A 150 -1.60 -20.01 -8.36
N GLN A 151 -1.15 -20.78 -9.36
CA GLN A 151 -2.01 -21.75 -10.01
C GLN A 151 -2.46 -22.84 -9.04
N THR A 152 -1.56 -23.35 -8.21
CA THR A 152 -1.92 -24.33 -7.17
C THR A 152 -2.98 -23.81 -6.22
N VAL A 153 -2.85 -22.56 -5.75
CA VAL A 153 -3.84 -21.94 -4.85
C VAL A 153 -5.19 -21.79 -5.54
N LEU A 154 -5.22 -21.43 -6.82
CA LEU A 154 -6.44 -21.31 -7.61
C LEU A 154 -7.12 -22.68 -7.74
N ASP A 155 -6.39 -23.69 -8.17
CA ASP A 155 -6.91 -25.05 -8.39
C ASP A 155 -7.45 -25.66 -7.07
N GLU A 156 -6.72 -25.49 -5.97
CA GLU A 156 -7.14 -25.97 -4.66
C GLU A 156 -8.37 -25.21 -4.13
N SER A 157 -8.44 -23.91 -4.39
CA SER A 157 -9.58 -23.07 -4.00
C SER A 157 -10.85 -23.45 -4.76
N GLU A 158 -10.74 -23.68 -6.07
CA GLU A 158 -11.85 -24.14 -6.92
C GLU A 158 -12.33 -25.53 -6.48
N ALA A 159 -11.41 -26.47 -6.29
CA ALA A 159 -11.75 -27.80 -5.80
C ALA A 159 -12.35 -27.79 -4.39
N TRP A 160 -11.93 -26.86 -3.53
CA TRP A 160 -12.56 -26.67 -2.21
C TRP A 160 -14.00 -26.13 -2.36
N TYR A 161 -14.19 -25.10 -3.20
CA TYR A 161 -15.50 -24.52 -3.45
C TYR A 161 -16.48 -25.56 -3.98
N ASP A 162 -16.08 -26.36 -4.98
CA ASP A 162 -16.92 -27.39 -5.57
C ASP A 162 -17.37 -28.44 -4.57
N ARG A 163 -16.52 -28.77 -3.60
CA ARG A 163 -16.87 -29.73 -2.53
C ARG A 163 -17.79 -29.14 -1.47
N ASN A 164 -17.78 -27.82 -1.29
CA ASN A 164 -18.43 -27.17 -0.12
C ASN A 164 -19.55 -26.21 -0.50
N ASN A 165 -19.76 -25.88 -1.77
CA ASN A 165 -20.69 -24.83 -2.21
C ASN A 165 -22.13 -25.09 -1.72
N ALA A 166 -22.59 -26.35 -1.67
CA ALA A 166 -23.91 -26.70 -1.18
C ALA A 166 -24.15 -26.42 0.32
N SER A 167 -23.08 -26.20 1.09
CA SER A 167 -23.13 -25.85 2.52
C SER A 167 -22.99 -24.35 2.80
N ILE A 168 -22.72 -23.55 1.75
CA ILE A 168 -22.48 -22.11 1.86
C ILE A 168 -23.72 -21.30 1.43
N VAL A 169 -24.65 -21.92 0.70
CA VAL A 169 -25.88 -21.30 0.17
C VAL A 169 -27.06 -21.55 1.10
#